data_2e485bf096d0f7aa0c8d14a0bafe1a66
#
_entry.id   2e485bf096d0f7aa0c8d14a0bafe1a66
#
_cell.length_a   1.000
_cell.length_b   1.000
_cell.length_c   1.000
_cell.angle_alpha   90.00
_cell.angle_beta   90.00
_cell.angle_gamma   90.00
#
_symmetry.space_group_name_H-M   'P 1'
#
loop_
_entity.id
_entity.type
_entity.pdbx_description
1 polymer ?
#
loop_
_entity_poly.entity_id
_entity_poly.type
_entity_poly.pdbx_seq_one_letter_code
_entity_poly.pdbx_strand_id
1 'polypeptide(L)'
;MSDKPSPSDKQAETPFQHDCSLQADFRGLKCPLPVLKARRSLGQISSGQEAEFLADDPASPLDMAHFCETEGHTLLVSDERGGIFIFVVKKK
;
A
#
# COMPACT_ATOMS: atom_id res chain seq x y z
N MET A 1 -15.70 -24.09 11.40
CA MET A 1 -15.46 -23.72 11.48
C MET A 1 -15.05 -23.11 11.40
N SER A 2 -14.92 -23.02 11.34
CA SER A 2 -14.59 -22.32 11.26
C SER A 2 -13.97 -21.86 11.41
N ASP A 3 -13.60 -22.00 11.48
CA ASP A 3 -12.92 -21.49 11.61
C ASP A 3 -12.52 -20.65 11.41
N LYS A 4 -12.79 -20.94 11.52
CA LYS A 4 -12.23 -20.03 11.03
C LYS A 4 -12.02 -18.89 11.72
N PRO A 5 -10.93 -18.55 11.73
CA PRO A 5 -10.69 -17.39 12.47
C PRO A 5 -11.71 -16.47 12.04
N SER A 6 -12.25 -15.88 12.88
CA SER A 6 -13.25 -15.03 12.44
C SER A 6 -12.61 -14.01 11.53
N PRO A 7 -13.10 -13.89 10.33
CA PRO A 7 -12.62 -12.87 9.43
C PRO A 7 -12.77 -11.49 10.02
N SER A 8 -13.74 -11.31 10.86
CA SER A 8 -13.95 -10.00 11.46
C SER A 8 -12.81 -9.62 12.38
N ASP A 9 -12.18 -10.59 13.03
CA ASP A 9 -11.03 -10.29 13.86
C ASP A 9 -9.88 -9.77 13.01
N LYS A 10 -9.67 -10.39 11.87
CA LYS A 10 -8.63 -9.93 10.98
C LYS A 10 -8.91 -8.52 10.48
N GLN A 11 -10.14 -8.27 10.13
CA GLN A 11 -10.49 -6.95 9.63
C GLN A 11 -10.31 -5.89 10.70
N ALA A 12 -10.59 -6.24 11.93
CA ALA A 12 -10.43 -5.29 13.02
C ALA A 12 -8.97 -4.94 13.25
N GLU A 13 -8.06 -5.85 12.89
CA GLU A 13 -6.65 -5.66 13.13
C GLU A 13 -5.92 -5.06 11.95
N THR A 14 -6.53 -5.03 10.77
CA THR A 14 -5.86 -4.51 9.60
C THR A 14 -6.15 -3.03 9.43
N PRO A 15 -5.12 -2.23 9.16
CA PRO A 15 -5.31 -0.81 8.86
C PRO A 15 -5.68 -0.53 7.42
N PHE A 16 -5.80 -1.55 6.57
CA PHE A 16 -6.17 -1.33 5.19
C PHE A 16 -7.55 -0.72 5.10
N GLN A 17 -7.70 0.30 4.28
CA GLN A 17 -8.91 1.09 4.19
C GLN A 17 -9.62 0.95 2.84
N HIS A 18 -8.99 0.31 1.86
CA HIS A 18 -9.50 0.31 0.50
C HIS A 18 -9.58 -1.11 -0.03
N ASP A 19 -10.55 -1.31 -0.92
CA ASP A 19 -10.77 -2.62 -1.54
C ASP A 19 -10.00 -2.67 -2.85
N CYS A 20 -8.71 -2.93 -2.74
CA CYS A 20 -7.82 -2.95 -3.90
C CYS A 20 -7.49 -4.38 -4.31
N SER A 21 -7.02 -4.52 -5.56
CA SER A 21 -6.62 -5.83 -6.08
C SER A 21 -5.47 -6.41 -5.29
N LEU A 22 -4.62 -5.56 -4.72
CA LEU A 22 -3.47 -5.99 -3.95
C LEU A 22 -3.34 -5.10 -2.74
N GLN A 23 -2.99 -5.70 -1.60
CA GLN A 23 -2.74 -4.96 -0.37
C GLN A 23 -1.43 -5.45 0.22
N ALA A 24 -0.53 -4.54 0.57
CA ALA A 24 0.77 -4.90 1.11
C ALA A 24 1.14 -3.97 2.25
N ASP A 25 1.72 -4.54 3.29
CA ASP A 25 2.07 -3.82 4.50
C ASP A 25 3.59 -3.68 4.56
N PHE A 26 4.08 -2.47 4.38
CA PHE A 26 5.50 -2.17 4.42
C PHE A 26 5.91 -1.44 5.69
N ARG A 27 5.06 -1.48 6.73
CA ARG A 27 5.43 -0.87 8.00
C ARG A 27 6.68 -1.54 8.54
N GLY A 28 7.51 -0.76 9.19
CA GLY A 28 8.79 -1.23 9.71
C GLY A 28 9.93 -1.16 8.73
N LEU A 29 9.65 -0.91 7.46
CA LEU A 29 10.69 -0.77 6.45
C LEU A 29 11.10 0.69 6.32
N LYS A 30 12.38 0.90 6.06
CA LYS A 30 12.94 2.24 5.91
C LYS A 30 13.16 2.55 4.44
N CYS A 31 13.11 3.85 4.11
CA CYS A 31 13.41 4.33 2.79
C CYS A 31 14.77 3.78 2.34
N PRO A 32 14.90 3.26 1.12
CA PRO A 32 13.91 3.27 0.03
C PRO A 32 13.13 1.95 -0.11
N LEU A 33 13.12 1.11 0.91
CA LEU A 33 12.53 -0.23 0.80
C LEU A 33 11.05 -0.22 0.47
N PRO A 34 10.22 0.68 1.06
CA PRO A 34 8.80 0.68 0.68
C PRO A 34 8.58 0.88 -0.81
N VAL A 35 9.34 1.79 -1.43
CA VAL A 35 9.18 2.05 -2.85
C VAL A 35 9.64 0.85 -3.67
N LEU A 36 10.75 0.24 -3.29
CA LEU A 36 11.25 -0.93 -4.02
C LEU A 36 10.25 -2.08 -3.96
N LYS A 37 9.65 -2.27 -2.79
CA LYS A 37 8.66 -3.33 -2.65
C LYS A 37 7.37 -2.98 -3.37
N ALA A 38 6.98 -1.71 -3.40
CA ALA A 38 5.80 -1.28 -4.13
C ALA A 38 5.99 -1.53 -5.63
N ARG A 39 7.16 -1.24 -6.16
CA ARG A 39 7.43 -1.49 -7.57
C ARG A 39 7.27 -2.97 -7.89
N ARG A 40 7.83 -3.82 -7.05
CA ARG A 40 7.73 -5.26 -7.26
C ARG A 40 6.29 -5.74 -7.18
N SER A 41 5.56 -5.23 -6.19
CA SER A 41 4.17 -5.62 -5.98
C SER A 41 3.30 -5.21 -7.17
N LEU A 42 3.52 -4.00 -7.70
CA LEU A 42 2.74 -3.54 -8.85
C LEU A 42 3.00 -4.39 -10.08
N GLY A 43 4.17 -5.02 -10.17
CA GLY A 43 4.45 -5.93 -11.26
C GLY A 43 3.59 -7.18 -11.23
N GLN A 44 2.89 -7.43 -10.13
CA GLN A 44 2.05 -8.63 -9.98
C GLN A 44 0.60 -8.38 -10.34
N ILE A 45 0.22 -7.16 -10.64
CA ILE A 45 -1.15 -6.84 -11.02
C ILE A 45 -1.17 -6.26 -12.42
N SER A 46 -2.37 -6.15 -12.97
CA SER A 46 -2.55 -5.70 -14.36
C SER A 46 -2.72 -4.20 -14.43
N SER A 47 -2.49 -3.65 -15.62
CA SER A 47 -2.70 -2.24 -15.87
C SER A 47 -4.11 -1.84 -15.45
N GLY A 48 -4.21 -0.72 -14.78
CA GLY A 48 -5.50 -0.19 -14.32
C GLY A 48 -5.97 -0.73 -12.99
N GLN A 49 -5.34 -1.78 -12.49
CA GLN A 49 -5.68 -2.28 -11.15
C GLN A 49 -5.02 -1.44 -10.08
N GLU A 50 -5.56 -1.51 -8.88
CA GLU A 50 -5.12 -0.68 -7.77
C GLU A 50 -4.51 -1.50 -6.68
N ALA A 51 -3.53 -0.91 -5.99
CA ALA A 51 -2.87 -1.54 -4.86
C ALA A 51 -2.87 -0.56 -3.70
N GLU A 52 -3.05 -1.09 -2.49
CA GLU A 52 -2.97 -0.30 -1.27
C GLU A 52 -1.70 -0.70 -0.53
N PHE A 53 -0.90 0.30 -0.18
CA PHE A 53 0.35 0.10 0.54
C PHE A 53 0.33 0.87 1.84
N LEU A 54 0.87 0.25 2.88
CA LEU A 54 1.05 0.89 4.18
C LEU A 54 2.54 1.09 4.42
N ALA A 55 2.89 2.19 5.07
CA ALA A 55 4.27 2.46 5.46
C ALA A 55 4.26 3.32 6.71
N ASP A 56 5.38 3.38 7.41
CA ASP A 56 5.49 4.24 8.58
C ASP A 56 6.78 5.05 8.61
N ASP A 57 7.59 4.98 7.56
CA ASP A 57 8.77 5.83 7.46
C ASP A 57 8.33 7.23 7.03
N PRO A 58 8.77 8.28 7.72
CA PRO A 58 8.35 9.66 7.38
C PRO A 58 8.68 10.08 5.95
N ALA A 59 9.65 9.45 5.30
CA ALA A 59 9.99 9.76 3.92
C ALA A 59 9.06 9.11 2.91
N SER A 60 8.19 8.20 3.36
CA SER A 60 7.36 7.40 2.45
C SER A 60 6.44 8.23 1.57
N PRO A 61 5.75 9.27 2.07
CA PRO A 61 4.85 10.02 1.19
C PRO A 61 5.56 10.64 0.01
N LEU A 62 6.70 11.27 0.25
CA LEU A 62 7.46 11.91 -0.82
C LEU A 62 8.02 10.87 -1.78
N ASP A 63 8.58 9.79 -1.24
CA ASP A 63 9.15 8.72 -2.04
C ASP A 63 8.10 8.06 -2.92
N MET A 64 6.91 7.81 -2.35
CA MET A 64 5.85 7.15 -3.10
C MET A 64 5.32 8.06 -4.21
N ALA A 65 5.16 9.34 -3.94
CA ALA A 65 4.71 10.29 -4.96
C ALA A 65 5.73 10.36 -6.09
N HIS A 66 7.00 10.43 -5.76
CA HIS A 66 8.07 10.48 -6.75
C HIS A 66 8.10 9.20 -7.59
N PHE A 67 7.95 8.07 -6.93
CA PHE A 67 7.93 6.78 -7.62
C PHE A 67 6.79 6.73 -8.64
N CYS A 68 5.58 7.12 -8.22
CA CYS A 68 4.43 7.08 -9.11
C CYS A 68 4.63 8.01 -10.30
N GLU A 69 5.15 9.20 -10.05
CA GLU A 69 5.39 10.17 -11.12
C GLU A 69 6.43 9.64 -12.10
N THR A 70 7.52 9.10 -11.58
CA THR A 70 8.62 8.62 -12.42
C THR A 70 8.22 7.42 -13.25
N GLU A 71 7.45 6.51 -12.68
CA GLU A 71 7.08 5.26 -13.35
C GLU A 71 5.74 5.35 -14.08
N GLY A 72 5.04 6.48 -13.95
CA GLY A 72 3.80 6.68 -14.69
C GLY A 72 2.56 6.10 -14.04
N HIS A 73 2.65 5.71 -12.78
CA HIS A 73 1.47 5.25 -12.04
C HIS A 73 0.70 6.43 -11.48
N THR A 74 -0.54 6.20 -11.08
CA THR A 74 -1.37 7.24 -10.49
C THR A 74 -1.50 7.01 -8.99
N LEU A 75 -1.09 7.99 -8.20
CA LEU A 75 -1.26 7.96 -6.75
C LEU A 75 -2.64 8.51 -6.43
N LEU A 76 -3.58 7.60 -6.17
CA LEU A 76 -4.97 7.98 -5.94
C LEU A 76 -5.21 8.49 -4.52
N VAL A 77 -4.54 7.90 -3.55
CA VAL A 77 -4.69 8.27 -2.15
C VAL A 77 -3.32 8.32 -1.50
N SER A 78 -3.08 9.38 -0.73
CA SER A 78 -1.90 9.49 0.12
C SER A 78 -2.39 10.10 1.42
N ASP A 79 -2.53 9.28 2.43
CA ASP A 79 -3.15 9.68 3.69
C ASP A 79 -2.28 9.23 4.86
N GLU A 80 -2.58 9.75 6.04
CA GLU A 80 -1.88 9.36 7.25
C GLU A 80 -2.87 9.21 8.38
N ARG A 81 -2.73 8.15 9.16
CA ARG A 81 -3.56 7.90 10.31
C ARG A 81 -2.70 7.34 11.43
N GLY A 82 -2.49 8.14 12.46
CA GLY A 82 -1.75 7.69 13.63
C GLY A 82 -0.35 7.23 13.33
N GLY A 83 0.33 7.91 12.42
CA GLY A 83 1.70 7.57 12.08
C GLY A 83 1.83 6.51 11.00
N ILE A 84 0.71 6.01 10.49
CA ILE A 84 0.70 5.04 9.40
C ILE A 84 0.30 5.76 8.13
N PHE A 85 1.13 5.65 7.09
CA PHE A 85 0.85 6.23 5.79
C PHE A 85 0.14 5.20 4.94
N ILE A 86 -0.92 5.65 4.25
CA ILE A 86 -1.77 4.79 3.45
C ILE A 86 -1.75 5.32 2.02
N PHE A 87 -1.34 4.48 1.09
CA PHE A 87 -1.24 4.87 -0.32
C PHE A 87 -2.09 3.94 -1.16
N VAL A 88 -2.85 4.51 -2.09
CA VAL A 88 -3.53 3.72 -3.10
C VAL A 88 -2.96 4.13 -4.44
N VAL A 89 -2.41 3.18 -5.16
CA VAL A 89 -1.72 3.41 -6.42
C VAL A 89 -2.42 2.62 -7.51
N LYS A 90 -2.78 3.32 -8.59
CA LYS A 90 -3.37 2.66 -9.76
C LYS A 90 -2.25 2.39 -10.75
N LYS A 91 -2.09 1.14 -11.13
CA LYS A 91 -1.02 0.76 -12.05
C LYS A 91 -1.26 1.33 -13.44
N LYS A 92 -0.20 1.86 -14.00
CA LYS A 92 -0.19 2.39 -15.34
C LYS A 92 -0.60 1.36 -16.39
#